data_cfeb0cae35c5774b582e66b40156a862
#
_entry.id   cfeb0cae35c5774b582e66b40156a862
#
_cell.length_a   1.000
_cell.length_b   1.000
_cell.length_c   1.000
_cell.angle_alpha   90.00
_cell.angle_beta   90.00
_cell.angle_gamma   90.00
#
_symmetry.space_group_name_H-M   'P 1'
#
loop_
_entity.id
_entity.type
_entity.pdbx_description
1 polymer ?
#
loop_
_entity_poly.entity_id
_entity_poly.type
_entity_poly.pdbx_seq_one_letter_code
_entity_poly.pdbx_strand_id
1 'polypeptide(L)'
;MGSIAAIGDRVLDNVERVIVGKHQEVRLALVALLCRGHVLIEDVPGTGKTVLAKSIAKSLGCSFRRIQFTPDLLPSDVTGLSIYNQKNQEFEFRPGPIMSQVVLADEINRATPKTQSSLLECMDERQATIDGITHQMPDPFLVIATQNPIEYEGTFALPEAQLDRFMLRIRLGYPSLLDEIRVLDDQKVTHPLEDLEEVCTGDELRALQAAVREIYVDPAVSNYIVRLVASTRAHPDVYLGASPRGSIALYRASQALAGLLGRDYVIPDDVKALAESALAHRVIIKTASTIHDVSSAHVVRELLDSTPIETVRRAAGGPRETSPSPVAD
;
A
#
# COMPACT_ATOMS: atom_id res chain seq x y z
N MET A 1 -15.00 -15.97 14.71
CA MET A 1 -14.20 -15.16 13.76
C MET A 1 -12.79 -15.72 13.75
N GLY A 2 -12.21 -16.04 12.60
CA GLY A 2 -10.80 -16.43 12.50
C GLY A 2 -9.90 -15.28 12.97
N SER A 3 -8.76 -15.57 13.58
CA SER A 3 -7.78 -14.54 13.91
C SER A 3 -7.21 -13.89 12.63
N ILE A 4 -6.74 -12.64 12.71
CA ILE A 4 -6.10 -11.95 11.59
C ILE A 4 -4.97 -12.82 11.01
N ALA A 5 -4.16 -13.43 11.88
CA ALA A 5 -3.07 -14.32 11.49
C ALA A 5 -3.60 -15.54 10.69
N ALA A 6 -4.60 -16.27 11.22
CA ALA A 6 -5.07 -17.50 10.58
C ALA A 6 -5.67 -17.27 9.17
N ILE A 7 -6.39 -16.16 8.98
CA ILE A 7 -6.91 -15.83 7.64
C ILE A 7 -5.77 -15.27 6.77
N GLY A 8 -4.89 -14.45 7.33
CA GLY A 8 -3.72 -13.93 6.65
C GLY A 8 -2.82 -15.04 6.12
N ASP A 9 -2.51 -16.05 6.93
CA ASP A 9 -1.70 -17.21 6.53
C ASP A 9 -2.37 -17.99 5.39
N ARG A 10 -3.70 -18.24 5.47
CA ARG A 10 -4.43 -18.90 4.37
C ARG A 10 -4.32 -18.15 3.05
N VAL A 11 -4.42 -16.80 3.10
CA VAL A 11 -4.29 -15.97 1.88
C VAL A 11 -2.85 -15.96 1.37
N LEU A 12 -1.85 -15.84 2.27
CA LEU A 12 -0.44 -15.89 1.92
C LEU A 12 -0.10 -17.23 1.27
N ASP A 13 -0.40 -18.35 1.93
CA ASP A 13 -0.15 -19.69 1.43
C ASP A 13 -0.79 -19.93 0.06
N ASN A 14 -2.03 -19.45 -0.13
CA ASN A 14 -2.73 -19.60 -1.39
C ASN A 14 -2.07 -18.79 -2.52
N VAL A 15 -1.69 -17.54 -2.26
CA VAL A 15 -0.99 -16.69 -3.24
C VAL A 15 0.39 -17.25 -3.56
N GLU A 16 1.11 -17.79 -2.59
CA GLU A 16 2.46 -18.34 -2.74
C GLU A 16 2.50 -19.66 -3.54
N ARG A 17 1.36 -20.34 -3.72
CA ARG A 17 1.24 -21.44 -4.70
C ARG A 17 1.52 -20.98 -6.13
N VAL A 18 1.36 -19.69 -6.41
CA VAL A 18 1.53 -19.09 -7.74
C VAL A 18 2.74 -18.17 -7.80
N ILE A 19 2.97 -17.41 -6.71
CA ILE A 19 4.06 -16.40 -6.60
C ILE A 19 5.18 -17.02 -5.76
N VAL A 20 6.05 -17.77 -6.43
CA VAL A 20 7.10 -18.54 -5.77
C VAL A 20 8.24 -17.63 -5.26
N GLY A 21 8.67 -17.82 -4.01
CA GLY A 21 9.86 -17.18 -3.43
C GLY A 21 9.70 -15.69 -3.08
N LYS A 22 8.46 -15.17 -3.04
CA LYS A 22 8.17 -13.74 -2.79
C LYS A 22 7.33 -13.50 -1.54
N HIS A 23 7.60 -14.26 -0.49
CA HIS A 23 6.84 -14.23 0.76
C HIS A 23 6.69 -12.83 1.38
N GLN A 24 7.79 -12.06 1.42
CA GLN A 24 7.78 -10.72 2.01
C GLN A 24 6.96 -9.74 1.17
N GLU A 25 7.09 -9.80 -0.15
CA GLU A 25 6.39 -8.94 -1.09
C GLU A 25 4.88 -9.21 -1.08
N VAL A 26 4.48 -10.48 -1.04
CA VAL A 26 3.07 -10.89 -0.89
C VAL A 26 2.52 -10.42 0.45
N ARG A 27 3.29 -10.57 1.54
CA ARG A 27 2.91 -10.08 2.88
C ARG A 27 2.73 -8.55 2.89
N LEU A 28 3.63 -7.79 2.25
CA LEU A 28 3.50 -6.33 2.14
C LEU A 28 2.24 -5.92 1.37
N ALA A 29 1.91 -6.62 0.29
CA ALA A 29 0.68 -6.36 -0.45
C ALA A 29 -0.57 -6.64 0.42
N LEU A 30 -0.54 -7.71 1.23
CA LEU A 30 -1.62 -8.03 2.17
C LEU A 30 -1.70 -7.01 3.31
N VAL A 31 -0.56 -6.53 3.84
CA VAL A 31 -0.52 -5.42 4.82
C VAL A 31 -1.21 -4.18 4.28
N ALA A 32 -0.89 -3.77 3.05
CA ALA A 32 -1.54 -2.62 2.43
C ALA A 32 -3.05 -2.82 2.27
N LEU A 33 -3.47 -4.00 1.82
CA LEU A 33 -4.89 -4.36 1.67
C LEU A 33 -5.65 -4.30 3.00
N LEU A 34 -5.08 -4.86 4.07
CA LEU A 34 -5.67 -4.83 5.42
C LEU A 34 -5.78 -3.41 5.98
N CYS A 35 -4.89 -2.52 5.57
CA CYS A 35 -4.95 -1.10 5.93
C CYS A 35 -5.86 -0.28 5.01
N ARG A 36 -6.54 -0.90 4.03
CA ARG A 36 -7.30 -0.21 2.98
C ARG A 36 -6.42 0.76 2.17
N GLY A 37 -5.12 0.48 2.08
CA GLY A 37 -4.14 1.25 1.32
C GLY A 37 -3.95 0.71 -0.09
N HIS A 38 -3.14 1.41 -0.89
CA HIS A 38 -2.78 1.05 -2.25
C HIS A 38 -1.29 0.79 -2.36
N VAL A 39 -0.87 0.01 -3.35
CA VAL A 39 0.50 -0.46 -3.54
C VAL A 39 1.08 0.06 -4.85
N LEU A 40 2.31 0.53 -4.79
CA LEU A 40 3.13 0.81 -5.97
C LEU A 40 4.17 -0.31 -6.12
N ILE A 41 4.18 -1.00 -7.24
CA ILE A 41 5.23 -1.96 -7.59
C ILE A 41 6.18 -1.30 -8.58
N GLU A 42 7.41 -1.08 -8.13
CA GLU A 42 8.47 -0.48 -8.94
C GLU A 42 9.46 -1.55 -9.36
N ASP A 43 9.32 -2.05 -10.59
CA ASP A 43 10.11 -3.20 -11.05
C ASP A 43 10.17 -3.33 -12.56
N VAL A 44 11.16 -4.10 -13.03
CA VAL A 44 11.33 -4.43 -14.44
C VAL A 44 10.16 -5.28 -14.98
N PRO A 45 9.92 -5.30 -16.30
CA PRO A 45 8.92 -6.18 -16.90
C PRO A 45 9.21 -7.67 -16.63
N GLY A 46 8.15 -8.49 -16.60
CA GLY A 46 8.29 -9.95 -16.51
C GLY A 46 8.43 -10.53 -15.09
N THR A 47 8.41 -9.73 -14.03
CA THR A 47 8.57 -10.20 -12.63
C THR A 47 7.29 -10.74 -11.97
N GLY A 48 6.21 -10.96 -12.73
CA GLY A 48 4.99 -11.58 -12.18
C GLY A 48 3.98 -10.60 -11.56
N LYS A 49 4.11 -9.28 -11.75
CA LYS A 49 3.22 -8.26 -11.16
C LYS A 49 1.72 -8.50 -11.43
N THR A 50 1.40 -8.83 -12.68
CA THR A 50 0.01 -9.14 -13.09
C THR A 50 -0.51 -10.42 -12.43
N VAL A 51 0.35 -11.42 -12.31
CA VAL A 51 0.02 -12.70 -11.68
C VAL A 51 -0.23 -12.50 -10.19
N LEU A 52 0.61 -11.71 -9.50
CA LEU A 52 0.41 -11.34 -8.09
C LEU A 52 -0.95 -10.68 -7.86
N ALA A 53 -1.29 -9.65 -8.65
CA ALA A 53 -2.57 -8.95 -8.49
C ALA A 53 -3.78 -9.87 -8.72
N LYS A 54 -3.72 -10.75 -9.74
CA LYS A 54 -4.75 -11.75 -10.01
C LYS A 54 -4.85 -12.79 -8.89
N SER A 55 -3.73 -13.26 -8.36
CA SER A 55 -3.71 -14.26 -7.27
C SER A 55 -4.33 -13.69 -6.00
N ILE A 56 -4.01 -12.44 -5.64
CA ILE A 56 -4.64 -11.74 -4.51
C ILE A 56 -6.14 -11.63 -4.73
N ALA A 57 -6.58 -11.15 -5.89
CA ALA A 57 -8.00 -10.98 -6.18
C ALA A 57 -8.77 -12.29 -6.11
N LYS A 58 -8.21 -13.38 -6.69
CA LYS A 58 -8.83 -14.71 -6.72
C LYS A 58 -8.89 -15.33 -5.32
N SER A 59 -7.82 -15.20 -4.52
CA SER A 59 -7.78 -15.68 -3.14
C SER A 59 -8.81 -15.01 -2.22
N LEU A 60 -9.24 -13.79 -2.58
CA LEU A 60 -10.19 -12.99 -1.81
C LEU A 60 -11.61 -12.98 -2.40
N GLY A 61 -11.89 -13.76 -3.43
CA GLY A 61 -13.18 -13.73 -4.13
C GLY A 61 -13.54 -12.35 -4.70
N CYS A 62 -12.54 -11.49 -4.94
CA CYS A 62 -12.73 -10.12 -5.38
C CYS A 62 -12.75 -10.00 -6.91
N SER A 63 -13.56 -9.07 -7.41
CA SER A 63 -13.52 -8.69 -8.83
C SER A 63 -12.17 -8.08 -9.18
N PHE A 64 -11.64 -8.46 -10.35
CA PHE A 64 -10.34 -7.99 -10.85
C PHE A 64 -10.47 -7.31 -12.20
N ARG A 65 -9.78 -6.18 -12.38
CA ARG A 65 -9.57 -5.53 -13.68
C ARG A 65 -8.12 -5.06 -13.83
N ARG A 66 -7.62 -5.15 -15.05
CA ARG A 66 -6.33 -4.57 -15.45
C ARG A 66 -6.58 -3.37 -16.35
N ILE A 67 -5.90 -2.27 -16.06
CA ILE A 67 -5.83 -1.08 -16.89
C ILE A 67 -4.38 -0.98 -17.36
N GLN A 68 -4.16 -1.14 -18.66
CA GLN A 68 -2.86 -0.89 -19.27
C GLN A 68 -2.77 0.60 -19.58
N PHE A 69 -1.85 1.31 -18.94
CA PHE A 69 -1.66 2.73 -19.17
C PHE A 69 -0.85 2.96 -20.43
N THR A 70 -1.36 3.81 -21.32
CA THR A 70 -0.75 4.21 -22.58
C THR A 70 -0.89 5.71 -22.77
N PRO A 71 -0.07 6.37 -23.61
CA PRO A 71 -0.12 7.82 -23.79
C PRO A 71 -1.47 8.36 -24.31
N ASP A 72 -2.24 7.54 -25.00
CA ASP A 72 -3.55 7.85 -25.58
C ASP A 72 -4.72 7.54 -24.64
N LEU A 73 -4.49 6.86 -23.48
CA LEU A 73 -5.54 6.53 -22.52
C LEU A 73 -6.16 7.81 -21.94
N LEU A 74 -7.48 7.90 -21.99
CA LEU A 74 -8.25 9.03 -21.45
C LEU A 74 -8.71 8.77 -20.01
N PRO A 75 -8.95 9.81 -19.19
CA PRO A 75 -9.56 9.66 -17.86
C PRO A 75 -10.87 8.86 -17.86
N SER A 76 -11.73 9.08 -18.87
CA SER A 76 -12.99 8.35 -19.03
C SER A 76 -12.82 6.86 -19.29
N ASP A 77 -11.70 6.44 -19.87
CA ASP A 77 -11.40 5.01 -20.06
C ASP A 77 -11.08 4.31 -18.72
N VAL A 78 -10.65 5.07 -17.72
CA VAL A 78 -10.38 4.62 -16.36
C VAL A 78 -11.65 4.65 -15.51
N THR A 79 -12.34 5.79 -15.46
CA THR A 79 -13.45 6.03 -14.53
C THR A 79 -14.80 5.58 -15.08
N GLY A 80 -14.94 5.51 -16.40
CA GLY A 80 -16.21 5.32 -17.08
C GLY A 80 -16.79 6.64 -17.59
N LEU A 81 -17.92 6.54 -18.26
CA LEU A 81 -18.59 7.67 -18.88
C LEU A 81 -20.11 7.44 -18.92
N SER A 82 -20.89 8.52 -19.04
CA SER A 82 -22.33 8.44 -19.28
C SER A 82 -22.59 8.39 -20.77
N ILE A 83 -23.41 7.41 -21.19
CA ILE A 83 -23.83 7.23 -22.59
C ILE A 83 -25.32 7.51 -22.68
N TYR A 84 -25.70 8.31 -23.67
CA TYR A 84 -27.11 8.54 -23.93
C TYR A 84 -27.77 7.30 -24.52
N ASN A 85 -28.70 6.73 -23.79
CA ASN A 85 -29.50 5.60 -24.24
C ASN A 85 -30.72 6.12 -25.04
N GLN A 86 -30.70 5.96 -26.36
CA GLN A 86 -31.79 6.44 -27.24
C GLN A 86 -33.14 5.76 -26.95
N LYS A 87 -33.14 4.53 -26.42
CA LYS A 87 -34.40 3.80 -26.14
C LYS A 87 -35.12 4.38 -24.92
N ASN A 88 -34.36 4.67 -23.87
CA ASN A 88 -34.90 5.18 -22.62
C ASN A 88 -34.89 6.71 -22.56
N GLN A 89 -34.25 7.39 -23.52
CA GLN A 89 -34.02 8.84 -23.58
C GLN A 89 -33.35 9.41 -22.33
N GLU A 90 -32.45 8.61 -21.70
CA GLU A 90 -31.71 8.95 -20.48
C GLU A 90 -30.22 8.69 -20.68
N PHE A 91 -29.41 9.39 -19.85
CA PHE A 91 -28.00 9.09 -19.71
C PHE A 91 -27.80 7.91 -18.78
N GLU A 92 -27.10 6.87 -19.24
CA GLU A 92 -26.75 5.69 -18.45
C GLU A 92 -25.26 5.71 -18.16
N PHE A 93 -24.88 5.59 -16.90
CA PHE A 93 -23.50 5.45 -16.51
C PHE A 93 -22.95 4.08 -16.90
N ARG A 94 -21.89 4.06 -17.66
CA ARG A 94 -21.09 2.86 -17.92
C ARG A 94 -19.82 2.89 -17.09
N PRO A 95 -19.72 2.02 -16.04
CA PRO A 95 -18.57 2.01 -15.15
C PRO A 95 -17.30 1.63 -15.89
N GLY A 96 -16.24 2.38 -15.62
CA GLY A 96 -14.91 2.05 -16.06
C GLY A 96 -14.26 0.92 -15.24
N PRO A 97 -13.10 0.43 -15.67
CA PRO A 97 -12.41 -0.67 -15.00
C PRO A 97 -12.00 -0.38 -13.56
N ILE A 98 -11.89 0.90 -13.16
CA ILE A 98 -11.60 1.31 -11.78
C ILE A 98 -12.69 0.87 -10.80
N MET A 99 -13.92 0.66 -11.27
CA MET A 99 -15.07 0.20 -10.47
C MET A 99 -15.00 -1.30 -10.14
N SER A 100 -13.78 -1.80 -9.87
CA SER A 100 -13.53 -3.19 -9.45
C SER A 100 -12.81 -3.19 -8.12
N GLN A 101 -12.96 -4.28 -7.35
CA GLN A 101 -12.41 -4.38 -5.99
C GLN A 101 -10.87 -4.44 -5.99
N VAL A 102 -10.28 -5.13 -6.97
CA VAL A 102 -8.82 -5.17 -7.17
C VAL A 102 -8.52 -4.69 -8.58
N VAL A 103 -7.76 -3.62 -8.67
CA VAL A 103 -7.38 -3.00 -9.95
C VAL A 103 -5.86 -3.02 -10.08
N LEU A 104 -5.38 -3.58 -11.18
CA LEU A 104 -3.99 -3.45 -11.60
C LEU A 104 -3.88 -2.28 -12.58
N ALA A 105 -3.29 -1.18 -12.14
CA ALA A 105 -2.91 -0.04 -12.98
C ALA A 105 -1.50 -0.26 -13.52
N ASP A 106 -1.40 -0.89 -14.70
CA ASP A 106 -0.12 -1.34 -15.24
C ASP A 106 0.57 -0.24 -16.05
N GLU A 107 1.85 0.02 -15.74
CA GLU A 107 2.70 1.06 -16.35
C GLU A 107 2.09 2.47 -16.22
N ILE A 108 1.69 2.85 -15.01
CA ILE A 108 1.00 4.13 -14.76
C ILE A 108 1.77 5.36 -15.28
N ASN A 109 3.11 5.29 -15.31
CA ASN A 109 3.98 6.36 -15.81
C ASN A 109 3.93 6.54 -17.34
N ARG A 110 3.25 5.69 -18.10
CA ARG A 110 3.09 5.84 -19.56
C ARG A 110 1.92 6.74 -19.96
N ALA A 111 0.92 6.90 -19.10
CA ALA A 111 -0.21 7.78 -19.40
C ALA A 111 0.07 9.24 -19.03
N THR A 112 -0.70 10.14 -19.63
CA THR A 112 -0.62 11.57 -19.36
C THR A 112 -0.92 11.89 -17.89
N PRO A 113 -0.39 13.01 -17.33
CA PRO A 113 -0.67 13.42 -15.95
C PRO A 113 -2.16 13.57 -15.63
N LYS A 114 -2.98 13.92 -16.62
CA LYS A 114 -4.44 14.04 -16.45
C LYS A 114 -5.08 12.69 -16.17
N THR A 115 -4.68 11.64 -16.88
CA THR A 115 -5.18 10.27 -16.69
C THR A 115 -4.65 9.66 -15.39
N GLN A 116 -3.37 9.92 -15.06
CA GLN A 116 -2.81 9.54 -13.76
C GLN A 116 -3.61 10.15 -12.60
N SER A 117 -3.91 11.47 -12.70
CA SER A 117 -4.65 12.18 -11.66
C SER A 117 -6.04 11.62 -11.42
N SER A 118 -6.75 11.18 -12.48
CA SER A 118 -8.09 10.59 -12.33
C SER A 118 -8.06 9.27 -11.53
N LEU A 119 -7.07 8.41 -11.79
CA LEU A 119 -6.88 7.19 -10.99
C LEU A 119 -6.57 7.53 -9.53
N LEU A 120 -5.62 8.44 -9.32
CA LEU A 120 -5.15 8.79 -7.97
C LEU A 120 -6.20 9.52 -7.13
N GLU A 121 -7.11 10.26 -7.77
CA GLU A 121 -8.28 10.85 -7.11
C GLU A 121 -9.23 9.75 -6.62
N CYS A 122 -9.56 8.79 -7.49
CA CYS A 122 -10.39 7.65 -7.09
C CYS A 122 -9.78 6.84 -5.94
N MET A 123 -8.45 6.73 -5.88
CA MET A 123 -7.74 6.05 -4.78
C MET A 123 -7.90 6.79 -3.44
N ASP A 124 -7.70 8.10 -3.42
CA ASP A 124 -7.76 8.92 -2.20
C ASP A 124 -9.20 9.11 -1.70
N GLU A 125 -10.08 9.52 -2.62
CA GLU A 125 -11.46 9.89 -2.30
C GLU A 125 -12.40 8.69 -2.18
N ARG A 126 -11.99 7.51 -2.67
CA ARG A 126 -12.82 6.29 -2.80
C ARG A 126 -14.13 6.53 -3.53
N GLN A 127 -14.12 7.46 -4.45
CA GLN A 127 -15.25 7.83 -5.29
C GLN A 127 -14.75 8.41 -6.62
N ALA A 128 -15.62 8.42 -7.63
CA ALA A 128 -15.41 9.12 -8.88
C ALA A 128 -16.62 10.00 -9.18
N THR A 129 -16.40 11.25 -9.56
CA THR A 129 -17.48 12.14 -9.99
C THR A 129 -17.50 12.24 -11.52
N ILE A 130 -18.56 11.76 -12.13
CA ILE A 130 -18.74 11.69 -13.57
C ILE A 130 -20.04 12.42 -13.91
N ASP A 131 -19.94 13.43 -14.77
CA ASP A 131 -21.08 14.28 -15.17
C ASP A 131 -21.87 14.85 -13.99
N GLY A 132 -21.16 15.20 -12.91
CA GLY A 132 -21.76 15.77 -11.68
C GLY A 132 -22.38 14.74 -10.73
N ILE A 133 -22.34 13.45 -11.06
CA ILE A 133 -22.82 12.35 -10.21
C ILE A 133 -21.64 11.64 -9.58
N THR A 134 -21.68 11.50 -8.26
CA THR A 134 -20.62 10.80 -7.49
C THR A 134 -20.95 9.32 -7.34
N HIS A 135 -20.01 8.47 -7.80
CA HIS A 135 -20.06 7.03 -7.71
C HIS A 135 -19.03 6.54 -6.70
N GLN A 136 -19.46 5.76 -5.72
CA GLN A 136 -18.57 5.18 -4.71
C GLN A 136 -17.77 4.02 -5.28
N MET A 137 -16.48 3.92 -4.89
CA MET A 137 -15.68 2.73 -5.21
C MET A 137 -16.19 1.51 -4.46
N PRO A 138 -16.02 0.29 -5.02
CA PRO A 138 -16.38 -0.93 -4.31
C PRO A 138 -15.60 -1.08 -3.00
N ASP A 139 -16.15 -1.83 -2.05
CA ASP A 139 -15.49 -2.15 -0.78
C ASP A 139 -15.42 -3.68 -0.60
N PRO A 140 -14.24 -4.28 -0.48
CA PRO A 140 -12.89 -3.66 -0.44
C PRO A 140 -12.45 -3.06 -1.78
N PHE A 141 -11.50 -2.11 -1.73
CA PHE A 141 -10.92 -1.49 -2.92
C PHE A 141 -9.39 -1.40 -2.78
N LEU A 142 -8.69 -2.05 -3.69
CA LEU A 142 -7.23 -2.07 -3.77
C LEU A 142 -6.76 -1.73 -5.18
N VAL A 143 -5.91 -0.73 -5.30
CA VAL A 143 -5.15 -0.48 -6.52
C VAL A 143 -3.71 -0.95 -6.31
N ILE A 144 -3.24 -1.78 -7.24
CA ILE A 144 -1.84 -2.14 -7.40
C ILE A 144 -1.37 -1.42 -8.67
N ALA A 145 -0.62 -0.35 -8.51
CA ALA A 145 -0.02 0.35 -9.65
C ALA A 145 1.37 -0.20 -9.93
N THR A 146 1.76 -0.28 -11.20
CA THR A 146 3.11 -0.65 -11.59
C THR A 146 3.82 0.50 -12.29
N GLN A 147 5.12 0.61 -12.05
CA GLN A 147 6.00 1.55 -12.71
C GLN A 147 7.28 0.84 -13.12
N ASN A 148 7.74 1.07 -14.35
CA ASN A 148 9.04 0.59 -14.80
C ASN A 148 10.07 1.71 -14.62
N PRO A 149 11.07 1.55 -13.73
CA PRO A 149 12.06 2.58 -13.45
C PRO A 149 13.09 2.77 -14.58
N ILE A 150 13.16 1.85 -15.54
CA ILE A 150 14.18 1.84 -16.61
C ILE A 150 13.67 2.56 -17.86
N GLU A 151 12.37 2.65 -18.07
CA GLU A 151 11.79 3.32 -19.22
C GLU A 151 11.69 4.83 -18.97
N TYR A 152 12.58 5.60 -19.62
CA TYR A 152 12.58 7.06 -19.57
C TYR A 152 11.89 7.68 -20.79
N GLU A 153 11.93 7.03 -21.96
CA GLU A 153 11.41 7.56 -23.21
C GLU A 153 9.89 7.39 -23.28
N GLY A 154 9.17 8.47 -23.53
CA GLY A 154 7.69 8.45 -23.61
C GLY A 154 6.97 8.23 -22.29
N THR A 155 7.61 8.48 -21.14
CA THR A 155 6.99 8.35 -19.81
C THR A 155 6.79 9.70 -19.15
N PHE A 156 5.77 9.76 -18.28
CA PHE A 156 5.47 10.89 -17.39
C PHE A 156 5.68 10.43 -15.95
N ALA A 157 6.80 10.84 -15.35
CA ALA A 157 7.06 10.51 -13.96
C ALA A 157 5.93 11.00 -13.06
N LEU A 158 5.56 10.18 -12.08
CA LEU A 158 4.60 10.59 -11.05
C LEU A 158 5.25 11.65 -10.16
N PRO A 159 4.60 12.82 -9.98
CA PRO A 159 5.05 13.79 -8.99
C PRO A 159 5.04 13.20 -7.57
N GLU A 160 5.91 13.71 -6.71
CA GLU A 160 6.09 13.20 -5.34
C GLU A 160 4.79 13.24 -4.52
N ALA A 161 3.99 14.29 -4.68
CA ALA A 161 2.68 14.41 -4.04
C ALA A 161 1.69 13.31 -4.47
N GLN A 162 1.89 12.74 -5.64
CA GLN A 162 1.11 11.61 -6.15
C GLN A 162 1.64 10.27 -5.64
N LEU A 163 2.96 10.12 -5.54
CA LEU A 163 3.59 8.94 -4.93
C LEU A 163 3.19 8.77 -3.46
N ASP A 164 2.99 9.86 -2.73
CA ASP A 164 2.58 9.86 -1.31
C ASP A 164 1.19 9.22 -1.07
N ARG A 165 0.38 9.03 -2.12
CA ARG A 165 -0.92 8.35 -2.07
C ARG A 165 -0.81 6.82 -1.97
N PHE A 166 0.30 6.24 -2.42
CA PHE A 166 0.57 4.83 -2.25
C PHE A 166 1.04 4.55 -0.83
N MET A 167 0.41 3.59 -0.17
CA MET A 167 0.76 3.23 1.21
C MET A 167 2.14 2.61 1.31
N LEU A 168 2.41 1.63 0.46
CA LEU A 168 3.66 0.91 0.39
C LEU A 168 4.18 0.86 -1.04
N ARG A 169 5.52 0.91 -1.17
CA ARG A 169 6.24 0.59 -2.39
C ARG A 169 6.90 -0.78 -2.25
N ILE A 170 6.71 -1.65 -3.25
CA ILE A 170 7.21 -3.01 -3.28
C ILE A 170 8.10 -3.19 -4.51
N ARG A 171 9.14 -4.01 -4.38
CA ARG A 171 9.96 -4.50 -5.48
C ARG A 171 9.97 -6.02 -5.44
N LEU A 172 9.43 -6.65 -6.48
CA LEU A 172 9.42 -8.10 -6.58
C LEU A 172 10.81 -8.65 -6.93
N GLY A 173 11.51 -8.00 -7.86
CA GLY A 173 12.78 -8.49 -8.39
C GLY A 173 12.64 -9.84 -9.13
N TYR A 174 13.75 -10.32 -9.67
CA TYR A 174 13.77 -11.65 -10.26
C TYR A 174 13.68 -12.75 -9.19
N PRO A 175 13.13 -13.92 -9.51
CA PRO A 175 13.15 -15.09 -8.63
C PRO A 175 14.60 -15.58 -8.46
N SER A 176 14.85 -16.36 -7.39
CA SER A 176 16.11 -17.10 -7.28
C SER A 176 16.15 -18.22 -8.35
N LEU A 177 17.35 -18.74 -8.66
CA LEU A 177 17.48 -19.85 -9.62
C LEU A 177 16.61 -21.06 -9.24
N LEU A 178 16.51 -21.37 -7.95
CA LEU A 178 15.69 -22.49 -7.47
C LEU A 178 14.19 -22.19 -7.63
N ASP A 179 13.79 -20.96 -7.33
CA ASP A 179 12.40 -20.54 -7.50
C ASP A 179 11.99 -20.50 -8.97
N GLU A 180 12.89 -20.08 -9.87
CA GLU A 180 12.64 -20.06 -11.31
C GLU A 180 12.49 -21.48 -11.88
N ILE A 181 13.30 -22.44 -11.43
CA ILE A 181 13.11 -23.86 -11.76
C ILE A 181 11.74 -24.35 -11.29
N ARG A 182 11.33 -24.00 -10.06
CA ARG A 182 10.03 -24.37 -9.53
C ARG A 182 8.89 -23.76 -10.34
N VAL A 183 9.00 -22.49 -10.75
CA VAL A 183 8.03 -21.84 -11.64
C VAL A 183 7.86 -22.59 -12.96
N LEU A 184 8.97 -23.10 -13.55
CA LEU A 184 8.91 -23.91 -14.78
C LEU A 184 8.22 -25.25 -14.52
N ASP A 185 8.52 -25.92 -13.40
CA ASP A 185 7.92 -27.20 -13.04
C ASP A 185 6.43 -27.07 -12.79
N ASP A 186 5.99 -26.03 -12.09
CA ASP A 186 4.59 -25.78 -11.75
C ASP A 186 3.73 -25.42 -12.97
N GLN A 187 4.34 -24.97 -14.07
CA GLN A 187 3.63 -24.58 -15.31
C GLN A 187 3.63 -25.68 -16.41
N LYS A 188 4.11 -26.89 -16.10
CA LYS A 188 4.20 -27.98 -17.11
C LYS A 188 2.88 -28.39 -17.73
N VAL A 189 1.79 -28.34 -16.99
CA VAL A 189 0.46 -28.83 -17.44
C VAL A 189 -0.56 -27.71 -17.47
N THR A 190 -0.77 -27.05 -16.34
CA THR A 190 -1.72 -25.93 -16.18
C THR A 190 -1.03 -24.80 -15.41
N HIS A 191 -1.48 -23.57 -15.64
CA HIS A 191 -0.95 -22.44 -14.86
C HIS A 191 -1.56 -22.49 -13.45
N PRO A 192 -0.75 -22.50 -12.35
CA PRO A 192 -1.26 -22.63 -10.97
C PRO A 192 -2.33 -21.60 -10.59
N LEU A 193 -2.36 -20.46 -11.27
CA LEU A 193 -3.40 -19.44 -11.09
C LEU A 193 -4.81 -19.97 -11.44
N GLU A 194 -4.93 -20.93 -12.35
CA GLU A 194 -6.23 -21.48 -12.75
C GLU A 194 -6.86 -22.30 -11.62
N ASP A 195 -6.02 -22.96 -10.84
CA ASP A 195 -6.41 -23.84 -9.73
C ASP A 195 -6.54 -23.11 -8.38
N LEU A 196 -6.29 -21.80 -8.33
CA LEU A 196 -6.53 -21.05 -7.11
C LEU A 196 -8.00 -20.97 -6.78
N GLU A 197 -8.34 -21.15 -5.52
CA GLU A 197 -9.69 -21.00 -4.98
C GLU A 197 -9.76 -19.76 -4.07
N GLU A 198 -10.98 -19.29 -3.83
CA GLU A 198 -11.26 -18.28 -2.82
C GLU A 198 -11.03 -18.88 -1.43
N VAL A 199 -10.19 -18.22 -0.61
CA VAL A 199 -9.89 -18.63 0.77
C VAL A 199 -10.30 -17.60 1.80
N CYS A 200 -10.73 -16.42 1.36
CA CYS A 200 -11.24 -15.34 2.21
C CYS A 200 -12.29 -14.55 1.44
N THR A 201 -13.46 -14.37 2.03
CA THR A 201 -14.54 -13.59 1.41
C THR A 201 -14.33 -12.09 1.61
N GLY A 202 -15.00 -11.27 0.79
CA GLY A 202 -14.99 -9.81 0.95
C GLY A 202 -15.51 -9.35 2.32
N ASP A 203 -16.48 -10.07 2.93
CA ASP A 203 -16.99 -9.79 4.27
C ASP A 203 -15.96 -10.10 5.35
N GLU A 204 -15.29 -11.24 5.26
CA GLU A 204 -14.18 -11.58 6.16
C GLU A 204 -13.06 -10.55 6.06
N LEU A 205 -12.71 -10.13 4.83
CA LEU A 205 -11.68 -9.12 4.63
C LEU A 205 -12.06 -7.78 5.29
N ARG A 206 -13.32 -7.32 5.17
CA ARG A 206 -13.79 -6.10 5.85
C ARG A 206 -13.72 -6.24 7.38
N ALA A 207 -14.06 -7.40 7.90
CA ALA A 207 -13.94 -7.67 9.34
C ALA A 207 -12.48 -7.63 9.80
N LEU A 208 -11.54 -8.18 9.01
CA LEU A 208 -10.10 -8.10 9.30
C LEU A 208 -9.59 -6.65 9.24
N GLN A 209 -10.01 -5.86 8.26
CA GLN A 209 -9.66 -4.44 8.15
C GLN A 209 -10.14 -3.61 9.36
N ALA A 210 -11.29 -3.98 9.93
CA ALA A 210 -11.77 -3.36 11.17
C ALA A 210 -10.93 -3.82 12.38
N ALA A 211 -10.66 -5.12 12.49
CA ALA A 211 -9.90 -5.69 13.61
C ALA A 211 -8.45 -5.19 13.68
N VAL A 212 -7.80 -4.95 12.53
CA VAL A 212 -6.44 -4.37 12.46
C VAL A 212 -6.37 -3.00 13.17
N ARG A 213 -7.44 -2.20 13.12
CA ARG A 213 -7.46 -0.87 13.74
C ARG A 213 -7.49 -0.91 15.26
N GLU A 214 -7.89 -2.05 15.85
CA GLU A 214 -7.97 -2.26 17.30
C GLU A 214 -6.64 -2.76 17.89
N ILE A 215 -5.65 -3.09 17.04
CA ILE A 215 -4.33 -3.52 17.50
C ILE A 215 -3.64 -2.37 18.22
N TYR A 216 -3.23 -2.63 19.46
CA TYR A 216 -2.65 -1.62 20.36
C TYR A 216 -1.29 -1.12 19.86
N VAL A 217 -1.09 0.19 19.90
CA VAL A 217 0.20 0.83 19.65
C VAL A 217 0.60 1.66 20.86
N ASP A 218 1.70 1.28 21.48
CA ASP A 218 2.22 2.01 22.63
C ASP A 218 2.63 3.44 22.25
N PRO A 219 2.40 4.44 23.12
CA PRO A 219 2.85 5.82 22.89
C PRO A 219 4.35 5.94 22.59
N ALA A 220 5.21 5.07 23.15
CA ALA A 220 6.64 5.04 22.81
C ALA A 220 6.88 4.63 21.36
N VAL A 221 6.13 3.65 20.83
CA VAL A 221 6.20 3.25 19.41
C VAL A 221 5.67 4.35 18.50
N SER A 222 4.56 4.99 18.88
CA SER A 222 4.02 6.14 18.14
C SER A 222 5.01 7.30 18.07
N ASN A 223 5.68 7.60 19.19
CA ASN A 223 6.75 8.63 19.24
C ASN A 223 7.93 8.22 18.36
N TYR A 224 8.35 6.96 18.39
CA TYR A 224 9.41 6.44 17.53
C TYR A 224 9.09 6.62 16.04
N ILE A 225 7.86 6.27 15.61
CA ILE A 225 7.40 6.48 14.23
C ILE A 225 7.50 7.96 13.82
N VAL A 226 6.98 8.87 14.67
CA VAL A 226 6.99 10.31 14.37
C VAL A 226 8.41 10.84 14.30
N ARG A 227 9.29 10.44 15.20
CA ARG A 227 10.71 10.83 15.20
C ARG A 227 11.44 10.34 13.97
N LEU A 228 11.24 9.06 13.60
CA LEU A 228 11.83 8.48 12.39
C LEU A 228 11.41 9.27 11.14
N VAL A 229 10.12 9.57 11.00
CA VAL A 229 9.61 10.36 9.86
C VAL A 229 10.11 11.81 9.92
N ALA A 230 10.15 12.42 11.09
CA ALA A 230 10.70 13.78 11.25
C ALA A 230 12.18 13.86 10.89
N SER A 231 12.97 12.83 11.24
CA SER A 231 14.39 12.76 10.90
C SER A 231 14.65 12.76 9.40
N THR A 232 13.72 12.23 8.58
CA THR A 232 13.84 12.31 7.11
C THR A 232 13.88 13.75 6.61
N ARG A 233 13.21 14.68 7.30
CA ARG A 233 13.13 16.12 6.94
C ARG A 233 14.39 16.90 7.33
N ALA A 234 15.15 16.38 8.28
CA ALA A 234 16.37 17.02 8.80
C ALA A 234 17.66 16.41 8.23
N HIS A 235 17.56 15.33 7.43
CA HIS A 235 18.73 14.63 6.90
C HIS A 235 19.48 15.50 5.87
N PRO A 236 20.82 15.58 5.93
CA PRO A 236 21.62 16.46 5.08
C PRO A 236 21.46 16.17 3.58
N ASP A 237 21.29 14.93 3.19
CA ASP A 237 21.17 14.50 1.80
C ASP A 237 19.73 14.56 1.26
N VAL A 238 18.74 14.87 2.10
CA VAL A 238 17.34 14.93 1.71
C VAL A 238 16.97 16.34 1.27
N TYR A 239 16.34 16.44 0.10
CA TYR A 239 15.72 17.67 -0.40
C TYR A 239 14.30 17.82 0.16
N LEU A 240 13.49 16.74 0.13
CA LEU A 240 12.15 16.71 0.69
C LEU A 240 11.97 15.41 1.49
N GLY A 241 11.69 15.53 2.78
CA GLY A 241 11.40 14.40 3.65
C GLY A 241 9.92 13.98 3.64
N ALA A 242 9.62 12.84 4.23
CA ALA A 242 8.29 12.28 4.25
C ALA A 242 7.27 13.17 4.98
N SER A 243 6.05 13.24 4.44
CA SER A 243 4.92 13.97 5.00
C SER A 243 4.31 13.25 6.22
N PRO A 244 3.37 13.86 6.96
CA PRO A 244 2.61 13.17 8.00
C PRO A 244 1.85 11.92 7.49
N ARG A 245 1.53 11.83 6.19
CA ARG A 245 0.97 10.61 5.57
C ARG A 245 1.92 9.43 5.73
N GLY A 246 3.24 9.66 5.68
CA GLY A 246 4.25 8.63 5.96
C GLY A 246 4.16 8.07 7.38
N SER A 247 3.94 8.93 8.39
CA SER A 247 3.72 8.49 9.77
C SER A 247 2.45 7.67 9.91
N ILE A 248 1.36 8.10 9.28
CA ILE A 248 0.07 7.38 9.30
C ILE A 248 0.20 6.03 8.58
N ALA A 249 0.86 5.99 7.43
CA ALA A 249 1.10 4.77 6.68
C ALA A 249 1.90 3.76 7.52
N LEU A 250 2.99 4.20 8.13
CA LEU A 250 3.84 3.36 8.95
C LEU A 250 3.11 2.85 10.21
N TYR A 251 2.35 3.72 10.89
CA TYR A 251 1.53 3.35 12.04
C TYR A 251 0.51 2.26 11.69
N ARG A 252 -0.27 2.47 10.62
CA ARG A 252 -1.29 1.51 10.17
C ARG A 252 -0.69 0.20 9.65
N ALA A 253 0.37 0.29 8.85
CA ALA A 253 1.06 -0.88 8.34
C ALA A 253 1.65 -1.74 9.47
N SER A 254 2.19 -1.12 10.54
CA SER A 254 2.70 -1.83 11.72
C SER A 254 1.59 -2.55 12.48
N GLN A 255 0.40 -1.96 12.59
CA GLN A 255 -0.77 -2.64 13.15
C GLN A 255 -1.12 -3.90 12.33
N ALA A 256 -1.21 -3.77 11.00
CA ALA A 256 -1.53 -4.89 10.12
C ALA A 256 -0.47 -6.00 10.19
N LEU A 257 0.80 -5.64 10.21
CA LEU A 257 1.89 -6.61 10.32
C LEU A 257 1.86 -7.35 11.67
N ALA A 258 1.65 -6.63 12.78
CA ALA A 258 1.51 -7.24 14.10
C ALA A 258 0.36 -8.25 14.12
N GLY A 259 -0.80 -7.89 13.55
CA GLY A 259 -1.96 -8.77 13.45
C GLY A 259 -1.72 -10.02 12.61
N LEU A 260 -1.04 -9.87 11.46
CA LEU A 260 -0.62 -10.99 10.62
C LEU A 260 0.35 -11.93 11.34
N LEU A 261 1.18 -11.38 12.26
CA LEU A 261 2.10 -12.16 13.10
C LEU A 261 1.44 -12.67 14.40
N GLY A 262 0.11 -12.59 14.52
CA GLY A 262 -0.66 -13.13 15.64
C GLY A 262 -0.59 -12.32 16.92
N ARG A 263 -0.16 -11.04 16.87
CA ARG A 263 -0.05 -10.16 18.02
C ARG A 263 -1.17 -9.10 18.02
N ASP A 264 -1.63 -8.72 19.19
CA ASP A 264 -2.61 -7.66 19.44
C ASP A 264 -1.94 -6.32 19.82
N TYR A 265 -0.62 -6.24 19.71
CA TYR A 265 0.19 -5.04 19.93
C TYR A 265 1.34 -4.93 18.93
N VAL A 266 1.74 -3.69 18.66
CA VAL A 266 2.86 -3.35 17.76
C VAL A 266 4.17 -3.26 18.57
N ILE A 267 5.24 -3.79 17.99
CA ILE A 267 6.62 -3.65 18.50
C ILE A 267 7.45 -2.78 17.54
N PRO A 268 8.56 -2.18 18.01
CA PRO A 268 9.43 -1.37 17.15
C PRO A 268 9.96 -2.10 15.91
N ASP A 269 10.16 -3.40 15.99
CA ASP A 269 10.66 -4.20 14.88
C ASP A 269 9.64 -4.30 13.72
N ASP A 270 8.33 -4.19 14.00
CA ASP A 270 7.31 -4.08 12.95
C ASP A 270 7.47 -2.78 12.15
N VAL A 271 7.76 -1.69 12.87
CA VAL A 271 8.02 -0.38 12.26
C VAL A 271 9.26 -0.44 11.38
N LYS A 272 10.35 -1.04 11.88
CA LYS A 272 11.61 -1.18 11.15
C LYS A 272 11.45 -2.02 9.88
N ALA A 273 10.73 -3.14 9.97
CA ALA A 273 10.49 -4.02 8.84
C ALA A 273 9.72 -3.35 7.68
N LEU A 274 8.90 -2.35 7.99
CA LEU A 274 8.05 -1.65 7.02
C LEU A 274 8.61 -0.30 6.57
N ALA A 275 9.60 0.24 7.27
CA ALA A 275 10.04 1.63 7.08
C ALA A 275 10.52 1.91 5.65
N GLU A 276 11.32 1.03 5.04
CA GLU A 276 11.79 1.23 3.68
C GLU A 276 10.62 1.24 2.69
N SER A 277 9.72 0.25 2.76
CA SER A 277 8.56 0.15 1.88
C SER A 277 7.57 1.30 2.06
N ALA A 278 7.45 1.84 3.29
CA ALA A 278 6.53 2.93 3.59
C ALA A 278 7.13 4.32 3.32
N LEU A 279 8.44 4.52 3.46
CA LEU A 279 9.04 5.85 3.47
C LEU A 279 9.91 6.15 2.24
N ALA A 280 10.57 5.15 1.64
CA ALA A 280 11.57 5.42 0.62
C ALA A 280 11.02 6.13 -0.64
N HIS A 281 9.75 5.91 -1.01
CA HIS A 281 9.10 6.61 -2.13
C HIS A 281 8.57 8.01 -1.76
N ARG A 282 8.68 8.41 -0.48
CA ARG A 282 8.27 9.70 0.08
C ARG A 282 9.45 10.63 0.38
N VAL A 283 10.67 10.15 0.15
CA VAL A 283 11.90 10.88 0.44
C VAL A 283 12.62 11.20 -0.86
N ILE A 284 12.85 12.48 -1.13
CA ILE A 284 13.57 12.95 -2.30
C ILE A 284 14.99 13.32 -1.89
N ILE A 285 15.95 12.71 -2.56
CA ILE A 285 17.36 12.97 -2.34
C ILE A 285 17.81 14.18 -3.14
N LYS A 286 18.73 14.98 -2.59
CA LYS A 286 19.38 16.10 -3.30
C LYS A 286 20.13 15.56 -4.51
N THR A 287 20.07 16.27 -5.63
CA THR A 287 20.76 15.88 -6.86
C THR A 287 22.26 15.65 -6.66
N ALA A 288 22.91 16.50 -5.84
CA ALA A 288 24.33 16.34 -5.51
C ALA A 288 24.61 14.99 -4.81
N SER A 289 23.75 14.57 -3.89
CA SER A 289 23.90 13.31 -3.15
C SER A 289 23.55 12.09 -4.03
N THR A 290 22.62 12.23 -4.98
CA THR A 290 22.30 11.16 -5.97
C THR A 290 23.51 10.86 -6.86
N ILE A 291 24.33 11.86 -7.21
CA ILE A 291 25.59 11.67 -7.97
C ILE A 291 26.59 10.80 -7.20
N HIS A 292 26.48 10.77 -5.87
CA HIS A 292 27.30 9.94 -4.98
C HIS A 292 26.60 8.63 -4.58
N ASP A 293 25.64 8.13 -5.40
CA ASP A 293 24.91 6.88 -5.20
C ASP A 293 24.07 6.83 -3.90
N VAL A 294 23.77 7.97 -3.28
CA VAL A 294 22.88 8.02 -2.11
C VAL A 294 21.44 7.83 -2.59
N SER A 295 20.80 6.74 -2.13
CA SER A 295 19.40 6.45 -2.43
C SER A 295 18.48 6.75 -1.25
N SER A 296 17.19 6.98 -1.51
CA SER A 296 16.18 7.14 -0.45
C SER A 296 16.09 5.93 0.48
N ALA A 297 16.27 4.72 -0.05
CA ALA A 297 16.32 3.49 0.76
C ALA A 297 17.55 3.46 1.68
N HIS A 298 18.70 3.95 1.21
CA HIS A 298 19.91 4.08 2.04
C HIS A 298 19.69 5.03 3.22
N VAL A 299 19.14 6.21 2.95
CA VAL A 299 18.83 7.22 3.99
C VAL A 299 17.83 6.65 5.02
N VAL A 300 16.78 5.95 4.59
CA VAL A 300 15.82 5.34 5.53
C VAL A 300 16.50 4.32 6.43
N ARG A 301 17.40 3.48 5.90
CA ARG A 301 18.16 2.51 6.71
C ARG A 301 19.09 3.18 7.70
N GLU A 302 19.83 4.21 7.30
CA GLU A 302 20.68 4.99 8.19
C GLU A 302 19.87 5.62 9.34
N LEU A 303 18.69 6.17 9.03
CA LEU A 303 17.80 6.73 10.03
C LEU A 303 17.23 5.70 10.99
N LEU A 304 16.96 4.47 10.53
CA LEU A 304 16.54 3.35 11.40
C LEU A 304 17.62 2.98 12.41
N ASP A 305 18.89 2.99 12.00
CA ASP A 305 20.02 2.66 12.86
C ASP A 305 20.32 3.78 13.87
N SER A 306 20.08 5.05 13.49
CA SER A 306 20.39 6.22 14.32
C SER A 306 19.25 6.70 15.20
N THR A 307 17.99 6.33 14.91
CA THR A 307 16.83 6.80 15.69
C THR A 307 16.60 5.92 16.93
N PRO A 308 16.82 6.45 18.17
CA PRO A 308 16.64 5.65 19.38
C PRO A 308 15.16 5.42 19.70
N ILE A 309 14.85 4.25 20.27
CA ILE A 309 13.55 3.93 20.84
C ILE A 309 13.56 4.42 22.28
N GLU A 310 12.86 5.52 22.55
CA GLU A 310 12.76 6.06 23.92
C GLU A 310 11.53 5.43 24.63
N THR A 311 11.76 4.87 25.78
CA THR A 311 10.67 4.52 26.69
C THR A 311 10.06 5.80 27.24
N VAL A 312 8.79 6.07 26.88
CA VAL A 312 8.05 7.16 27.53
C VAL A 312 7.82 6.75 28.99
N ARG A 313 8.65 7.28 29.90
CA ARG A 313 8.34 7.17 31.32
C ARG A 313 7.01 7.89 31.53
N ARG A 314 5.93 7.16 31.83
CA ARG A 314 4.73 7.77 32.40
C ARG A 314 5.21 8.59 33.60
N ALA A 315 5.05 9.91 33.56
CA ALA A 315 5.17 10.72 34.76
C ALA A 315 4.19 10.12 35.75
N ALA A 316 4.73 9.49 36.79
CA ALA A 316 3.93 9.01 37.90
C ALA A 316 3.19 10.23 38.43
N GLY A 317 1.86 10.25 38.27
CA GLY A 317 1.01 11.30 38.81
C GLY A 317 1.23 11.30 40.32
N GLY A 318 2.00 12.26 40.82
CA GLY A 318 2.11 12.52 42.23
C GLY A 318 0.72 12.79 42.82
N PRO A 319 0.46 12.39 44.06
CA PRO A 319 -0.81 12.63 44.72
C PRO A 319 -1.07 14.15 44.73
N ARG A 320 -2.24 14.57 44.26
CA ARG A 320 -2.72 15.95 44.46
C ARG A 320 -2.78 16.20 45.96
N GLU A 321 -1.87 16.98 46.51
CA GLU A 321 -2.00 17.56 47.81
C GLU A 321 -3.27 18.41 47.83
N THR A 322 -4.28 17.94 48.54
CA THR A 322 -5.45 18.71 48.89
C THR A 322 -5.03 19.73 49.95
N SER A 323 -4.84 20.96 49.54
CA SER A 323 -4.66 22.08 50.49
C SER A 323 -5.92 22.24 51.34
N PRO A 324 -5.82 22.28 52.66
CA PRO A 324 -6.96 22.61 53.51
C PRO A 324 -7.32 24.08 53.34
N SER A 325 -8.62 24.34 53.12
CA SER A 325 -9.17 25.70 53.14
C SER A 325 -8.99 26.34 54.51
N PRO A 326 -8.63 27.64 54.56
CA PRO A 326 -8.62 28.36 55.86
C PRO A 326 -10.05 28.58 56.33
N VAL A 327 -10.29 28.20 57.59
CA VAL A 327 -11.49 28.54 58.36
C VAL A 327 -11.44 30.02 58.67
N ALA A 328 -12.48 30.76 58.27
CA ALA A 328 -12.68 32.12 58.69
C ALA A 328 -13.33 32.18 60.09
N ASP A 329 -12.71 32.90 61.00
CA ASP A 329 -13.30 33.47 62.19
C ASP A 329 -13.92 34.86 61.83
#